data_5805f89e7ecb58e702080064a1525636
#
_entry.id   5805f89e7ecb58e702080064a1525636
#
_cell.length_a   1.000
_cell.length_b   1.000
_cell.length_c   1.000
_cell.angle_alpha   90.00
_cell.angle_beta   90.00
_cell.angle_gamma   90.00
#
_symmetry.space_group_name_H-M   'P 1'
#
loop_
_entity.id
_entity.type
_entity.pdbx_description
1 polymer ?
#
loop_
_entity_poly.entity_id
_entity_poly.type
_entity_poly.pdbx_seq_one_letter_code
_entity_poly.pdbx_strand_id
1 'polypeptide(L)'
;MSTDKSSTTTNNLLTSNKFEVLQNQRVIKNEFGKAATKFNFKWKNGIKYLIAQKLVPDPEEDFKGHVKGIVTFLKTTGNLDKTTIGEFLGVDAELNKACLTEFIFQYDLRNKPFVESLRTVLLGFRLPGEGQIVDRMMECFGEKFVADNPKGSDQIQGEMSAECVFLLSYATMMMQTSLHNPNAAKSRMSVEDFAKMVKGINSQKNLEPEFI
;
A
#
# COMPACT_ATOMS: atom_id res chain seq x y z
N MET A 1 32.41 -48.19 21.71
CA MET A 1 31.21 -48.07 20.91
C MET A 1 30.18 -47.25 21.69
N SER A 2 30.21 -45.94 21.51
CA SER A 2 29.21 -45.07 22.15
C SER A 2 29.22 -43.70 21.42
N THR A 3 28.65 -43.64 20.24
CA THR A 3 28.38 -42.39 19.50
C THR A 3 27.26 -42.74 18.54
N ASP A 4 26.00 -42.41 18.87
CA ASP A 4 24.96 -42.11 17.87
C ASP A 4 23.54 -41.94 18.47
N LYS A 5 23.42 -41.28 19.62
CA LYS A 5 22.07 -40.97 20.16
C LYS A 5 21.71 -39.47 20.20
N SER A 6 22.67 -38.58 19.96
CA SER A 6 22.41 -37.12 20.07
C SER A 6 21.87 -36.49 18.78
N SER A 7 22.24 -37.00 17.62
CA SER A 7 21.83 -36.44 16.31
C SER A 7 20.37 -36.73 15.96
N THR A 8 19.82 -37.87 16.37
CA THR A 8 18.43 -38.25 16.07
C THR A 8 17.42 -37.47 16.88
N THR A 9 17.74 -37.10 18.12
CA THR A 9 16.84 -36.35 19.01
C THR A 9 16.74 -34.89 18.57
N THR A 10 17.84 -34.28 18.12
CA THR A 10 17.86 -32.90 17.64
C THR A 10 17.08 -32.74 16.31
N ASN A 11 17.22 -33.70 15.41
CA ASN A 11 16.46 -33.71 14.15
C ASN A 11 14.95 -33.89 14.37
N ASN A 12 14.53 -34.69 15.33
CA ASN A 12 13.12 -34.91 15.66
C ASN A 12 12.48 -33.67 16.31
N LEU A 13 13.22 -32.95 17.15
CA LEU A 13 12.75 -31.67 17.74
C LEU A 13 12.64 -30.57 16.70
N LEU A 14 13.57 -30.47 15.75
CA LEU A 14 13.55 -29.51 14.65
C LEU A 14 12.40 -29.80 13.67
N THR A 15 12.09 -31.06 13.39
CA THR A 15 10.98 -31.47 12.51
C THR A 15 9.64 -31.25 13.19
N SER A 16 9.51 -31.53 14.49
CA SER A 16 8.29 -31.29 15.27
C SER A 16 7.96 -29.79 15.33
N ASN A 17 8.95 -28.96 15.63
CA ASN A 17 8.81 -27.50 15.68
C ASN A 17 8.39 -26.91 14.31
N LYS A 18 9.00 -27.41 13.22
CA LYS A 18 8.65 -27.00 11.85
C LYS A 18 7.23 -27.41 11.47
N PHE A 19 6.77 -28.58 11.92
CA PHE A 19 5.41 -29.06 11.67
C PHE A 19 4.36 -28.23 12.42
N GLU A 20 4.59 -27.87 13.68
CA GLU A 20 3.71 -26.98 14.46
C GLU A 20 3.64 -25.57 13.84
N VAL A 21 4.75 -25.02 13.40
CA VAL A 21 4.78 -23.72 12.70
C VAL A 21 3.95 -23.76 11.43
N LEU A 22 4.06 -24.82 10.63
CA LEU A 22 3.28 -25.01 9.40
C LEU A 22 1.77 -25.21 9.69
N GLN A 23 1.41 -25.91 10.75
CA GLN A 23 0.03 -26.06 11.19
C GLN A 23 -0.56 -24.71 11.61
N ASN A 24 0.17 -23.94 12.43
CA ASN A 24 -0.26 -22.60 12.86
C ASN A 24 -0.44 -21.65 11.67
N GLN A 25 0.47 -21.70 10.69
CA GLN A 25 0.33 -20.90 9.46
C GLN A 25 -0.93 -21.28 8.65
N ARG A 26 -1.27 -22.57 8.57
CA ARG A 26 -2.50 -23.02 7.89
C ARG A 26 -3.76 -22.54 8.61
N VAL A 27 -3.78 -22.60 9.93
CA VAL A 27 -4.90 -22.11 10.74
C VAL A 27 -5.08 -20.60 10.52
N ILE A 28 -4.02 -19.81 10.64
CA ILE A 28 -4.05 -18.36 10.40
C ILE A 28 -4.54 -18.04 8.98
N LYS A 29 -4.03 -18.74 7.96
CA LYS A 29 -4.46 -18.56 6.57
C LYS A 29 -5.94 -18.85 6.37
N ASN A 30 -6.47 -19.89 7.01
CA ASN A 30 -7.88 -20.24 6.97
C ASN A 30 -8.75 -19.16 7.63
N GLU A 31 -8.34 -18.69 8.82
CA GLU A 31 -9.03 -17.63 9.53
C GLU A 31 -8.99 -16.30 8.77
N PHE A 32 -7.86 -15.96 8.14
CA PHE A 32 -7.77 -14.81 7.22
C PHE A 32 -8.73 -14.96 6.03
N GLY A 33 -8.91 -16.16 5.49
CA GLY A 33 -9.91 -16.42 4.44
C GLY A 33 -11.35 -16.13 4.89
N LYS A 34 -11.72 -16.54 6.11
CA LYS A 34 -13.03 -16.22 6.70
C LYS A 34 -13.20 -14.72 6.95
N ALA A 35 -12.13 -14.07 7.46
CA ALA A 35 -12.11 -12.62 7.65
C ALA A 35 -12.29 -11.89 6.32
N ALA A 36 -11.63 -12.36 5.24
CA ALA A 36 -11.73 -11.78 3.90
C ALA A 36 -13.16 -11.80 3.35
N THR A 37 -13.85 -12.92 3.49
CA THR A 37 -15.28 -13.04 3.08
C THR A 37 -16.14 -11.99 3.79
N LYS A 38 -15.94 -11.82 5.10
CA LYS A 38 -16.66 -10.81 5.90
C LYS A 38 -16.25 -9.38 5.54
N PHE A 39 -14.97 -9.16 5.26
CA PHE A 39 -14.41 -7.87 4.86
C PHE A 39 -14.97 -7.43 3.52
N ASN A 40 -14.99 -8.29 2.51
CA ASN A 40 -15.52 -8.00 1.18
C ASN A 40 -17.01 -7.64 1.20
N PHE A 41 -17.79 -8.25 2.10
CA PHE A 41 -19.18 -7.86 2.29
C PHE A 41 -19.32 -6.50 2.97
N LYS A 42 -18.57 -6.26 4.05
CA LYS A 42 -18.48 -4.99 4.77
C LYS A 42 -17.19 -4.97 5.58
N TRP A 43 -16.27 -4.05 5.28
CA TRP A 43 -14.96 -4.02 5.91
C TRP A 43 -15.01 -4.04 7.45
N LYS A 44 -16.00 -3.35 8.07
CA LYS A 44 -16.22 -3.36 9.52
C LYS A 44 -16.40 -4.77 10.09
N ASN A 45 -17.07 -5.66 9.37
CA ASN A 45 -17.29 -7.03 9.83
C ASN A 45 -16.01 -7.86 9.77
N GLY A 46 -15.16 -7.64 8.75
CA GLY A 46 -13.86 -8.28 8.65
C GLY A 46 -12.94 -7.86 9.80
N ILE A 47 -12.83 -6.57 10.07
CA ILE A 47 -12.00 -6.05 11.17
C ILE A 47 -12.49 -6.57 12.53
N LYS A 48 -13.81 -6.53 12.80
CA LYS A 48 -14.38 -7.13 14.02
C LYS A 48 -14.04 -8.60 14.17
N TYR A 49 -14.05 -9.35 13.07
CA TYR A 49 -13.70 -10.77 13.10
C TYR A 49 -12.22 -10.98 13.44
N LEU A 50 -11.31 -10.20 12.85
CA LEU A 50 -9.89 -10.27 13.17
C LEU A 50 -9.62 -10.05 14.67
N ILE A 51 -10.28 -9.07 15.26
CA ILE A 51 -10.18 -8.77 16.70
C ILE A 51 -10.75 -9.91 17.53
N ALA A 52 -11.97 -10.36 17.22
CA ALA A 52 -12.67 -11.41 17.96
C ALA A 52 -11.91 -12.76 17.96
N GLN A 53 -11.20 -13.07 16.87
CA GLN A 53 -10.37 -14.26 16.75
C GLN A 53 -8.92 -14.05 17.22
N LYS A 54 -8.61 -12.90 17.81
CA LYS A 54 -7.25 -12.53 18.29
C LYS A 54 -6.17 -12.70 17.20
N LEU A 55 -6.53 -12.44 15.94
CA LEU A 55 -5.63 -12.50 14.79
C LEU A 55 -4.80 -11.22 14.63
N VAL A 56 -5.21 -10.17 15.31
CA VAL A 56 -4.51 -8.90 15.47
C VAL A 56 -4.46 -8.55 16.96
N PRO A 57 -3.44 -7.85 17.46
CA PRO A 57 -3.38 -7.36 18.83
C PRO A 57 -4.58 -6.50 19.19
N ASP A 58 -4.89 -6.39 20.49
CA ASP A 58 -5.90 -5.46 20.97
C ASP A 58 -5.41 -4.01 20.73
N PRO A 59 -6.24 -3.13 20.14
CA PRO A 59 -5.82 -1.75 19.87
C PRO A 59 -5.58 -0.92 21.16
N GLU A 60 -6.20 -1.27 22.28
CA GLU A 60 -5.98 -0.59 23.56
C GLU A 60 -4.65 -1.00 24.22
N GLU A 61 -4.16 -2.23 23.94
CA GLU A 61 -2.90 -2.74 24.48
C GLU A 61 -1.72 -2.44 23.54
N ASP A 62 -1.88 -2.64 22.23
CA ASP A 62 -0.84 -2.44 21.22
C ASP A 62 -1.44 -1.90 19.91
N PHE A 63 -1.71 -0.60 19.86
CA PHE A 63 -2.25 0.06 18.67
C PHE A 63 -1.35 -0.12 17.43
N LYS A 64 -0.03 -0.03 17.59
CA LYS A 64 0.91 -0.18 16.48
C LYS A 64 0.93 -1.60 15.92
N GLY A 65 0.92 -2.60 16.80
CA GLY A 65 0.80 -4.01 16.40
C GLY A 65 -0.56 -4.30 15.75
N HIS A 66 -1.64 -3.69 16.27
CA HIS A 66 -2.97 -3.79 15.69
C HIS A 66 -3.00 -3.29 14.23
N VAL A 67 -2.46 -2.09 13.98
CA VAL A 67 -2.35 -1.51 12.62
C VAL A 67 -1.52 -2.42 11.71
N LYS A 68 -0.35 -2.87 12.16
CA LYS A 68 0.50 -3.80 11.37
C LYS A 68 -0.20 -5.12 11.08
N GLY A 69 -0.93 -5.67 12.04
CA GLY A 69 -1.69 -6.90 11.87
C GLY A 69 -2.77 -6.76 10.79
N ILE A 70 -3.55 -5.67 10.83
CA ILE A 70 -4.55 -5.36 9.80
C ILE A 70 -3.89 -5.20 8.43
N VAL A 71 -2.81 -4.44 8.33
CA VAL A 71 -2.12 -4.22 7.05
C VAL A 71 -1.51 -5.52 6.51
N THR A 72 -0.98 -6.37 7.38
CA THR A 72 -0.54 -7.72 6.99
C THR A 72 -1.70 -8.52 6.40
N PHE A 73 -2.86 -8.53 7.06
CA PHE A 73 -4.07 -9.16 6.53
C PHE A 73 -4.43 -8.62 5.13
N LEU A 74 -4.46 -7.28 4.96
CA LEU A 74 -4.81 -6.65 3.68
C LEU A 74 -3.83 -7.00 2.54
N LYS A 75 -2.55 -7.17 2.84
CA LYS A 75 -1.51 -7.43 1.83
C LYS A 75 -1.28 -8.91 1.52
N THR A 76 -1.50 -9.78 2.50
CA THR A 76 -1.15 -11.20 2.36
C THR A 76 -2.34 -12.10 2.08
N THR A 77 -3.57 -11.59 2.29
CA THR A 77 -4.77 -12.38 2.07
C THR A 77 -5.23 -12.28 0.61
N GLY A 78 -5.29 -13.40 -0.07
CA GLY A 78 -5.87 -13.44 -1.41
C GLY A 78 -7.38 -13.17 -1.40
N ASN A 79 -7.91 -12.77 -2.57
CA ASN A 79 -9.35 -12.56 -2.81
C ASN A 79 -9.99 -11.41 -1.99
N LEU A 80 -9.21 -10.47 -1.50
CA LEU A 80 -9.74 -9.21 -0.97
C LEU A 80 -10.20 -8.31 -2.12
N ASP A 81 -11.39 -7.73 -1.98
CA ASP A 81 -11.90 -6.76 -2.94
C ASP A 81 -11.16 -5.43 -2.79
N LYS A 82 -10.51 -5.01 -3.87
CA LYS A 82 -9.75 -3.77 -3.92
C LYS A 82 -10.60 -2.53 -3.69
N THR A 83 -11.88 -2.56 -4.05
CA THR A 83 -12.83 -1.48 -3.77
C THR A 83 -13.02 -1.34 -2.26
N THR A 84 -13.30 -2.46 -1.58
CA THR A 84 -13.48 -2.48 -0.13
C THR A 84 -12.20 -2.11 0.62
N ILE A 85 -11.01 -2.48 0.10
CA ILE A 85 -9.73 -2.01 0.65
C ILE A 85 -9.63 -0.49 0.54
N GLY A 86 -9.94 0.07 -0.63
CA GLY A 86 -9.92 1.53 -0.86
C GLY A 86 -10.90 2.28 0.05
N GLU A 87 -12.12 1.76 0.20
CA GLU A 87 -13.13 2.29 1.13
C GLU A 87 -12.61 2.28 2.58
N PHE A 88 -12.02 1.16 3.03
CA PHE A 88 -11.45 1.06 4.37
C PHE A 88 -10.32 2.06 4.60
N LEU A 89 -9.34 2.10 3.70
CA LEU A 89 -8.19 3.01 3.80
C LEU A 89 -8.59 4.48 3.66
N GLY A 90 -9.73 4.76 2.99
CA GLY A 90 -10.24 6.10 2.76
C GLY A 90 -10.98 6.73 3.94
N VAL A 91 -11.39 5.96 4.95
CA VAL A 91 -12.15 6.50 6.10
C VAL A 91 -11.32 7.50 6.89
N ASP A 92 -11.94 8.64 7.24
CA ASP A 92 -11.32 9.68 8.06
C ASP A 92 -11.45 9.36 9.57
N ALA A 93 -10.77 8.30 9.99
CA ALA A 93 -10.66 7.90 11.40
C ALA A 93 -9.20 7.52 11.72
N GLU A 94 -8.80 7.64 12.97
CA GLU A 94 -7.43 7.43 13.41
C GLU A 94 -6.85 6.09 12.96
N LEU A 95 -7.56 4.99 13.22
CA LEU A 95 -7.15 3.65 12.82
C LEU A 95 -6.96 3.53 11.30
N ASN A 96 -7.90 4.05 10.53
CA ASN A 96 -7.89 3.94 9.07
C ASN A 96 -6.74 4.76 8.46
N LYS A 97 -6.48 5.96 8.97
CA LYS A 97 -5.32 6.78 8.60
C LYS A 97 -4.00 6.09 8.92
N ALA A 98 -3.88 5.53 10.12
CA ALA A 98 -2.70 4.76 10.51
C ALA A 98 -2.50 3.53 9.61
N CYS A 99 -3.58 2.83 9.28
CA CYS A 99 -3.53 1.71 8.33
C CYS A 99 -3.15 2.16 6.90
N LEU A 100 -3.64 3.31 6.43
CA LEU A 100 -3.25 3.88 5.14
C LEU A 100 -1.74 4.16 5.08
N THR A 101 -1.23 4.86 6.09
CA THR A 101 0.20 5.16 6.19
C THR A 101 1.04 3.87 6.22
N GLU A 102 0.71 2.94 7.11
CA GLU A 102 1.43 1.66 7.21
C GLU A 102 1.33 0.87 5.89
N PHE A 103 0.16 0.85 5.23
CA PHE A 103 -0.06 0.14 3.97
C PHE A 103 0.83 0.68 2.84
N ILE A 104 0.91 2.01 2.71
CA ILE A 104 1.74 2.66 1.68
C ILE A 104 3.23 2.54 2.05
N PHE A 105 3.60 2.73 3.31
CA PHE A 105 4.99 2.69 3.75
C PHE A 105 5.64 1.30 3.70
N GLN A 106 4.87 0.24 3.61
CA GLN A 106 5.38 -1.12 3.38
C GLN A 106 5.80 -1.40 1.92
N TYR A 107 5.51 -0.52 0.96
CA TYR A 107 6.06 -0.67 -0.39
C TYR A 107 7.54 -0.24 -0.41
N ASP A 108 8.35 -0.97 -1.14
CA ASP A 108 9.72 -0.56 -1.47
C ASP A 108 9.69 0.21 -2.80
N LEU A 109 9.84 1.53 -2.70
CA LEU A 109 9.84 2.44 -3.84
C LEU A 109 11.25 2.97 -4.19
N ARG A 110 12.28 2.44 -3.53
CA ARG A 110 13.66 2.87 -3.73
C ARG A 110 14.13 2.59 -5.14
N ASN A 111 14.73 3.60 -5.77
CA ASN A 111 15.26 3.52 -7.13
C ASN A 111 14.24 3.09 -8.21
N LYS A 112 12.94 3.31 -7.95
CA LYS A 112 11.89 3.07 -8.94
C LYS A 112 11.44 4.37 -9.58
N PRO A 113 11.20 4.40 -10.91
CA PRO A 113 10.62 5.55 -11.57
C PRO A 113 9.29 5.96 -10.92
N PHE A 114 9.00 7.26 -10.95
CA PHE A 114 7.78 7.81 -10.34
C PHE A 114 6.50 7.09 -10.80
N VAL A 115 6.31 6.94 -12.13
CA VAL A 115 5.10 6.31 -12.69
C VAL A 115 4.99 4.85 -12.28
N GLU A 116 6.09 4.12 -12.21
CA GLU A 116 6.12 2.73 -11.76
C GLU A 116 5.77 2.63 -10.27
N SER A 117 6.32 3.52 -9.46
CA SER A 117 6.05 3.62 -8.03
C SER A 117 4.57 3.92 -7.76
N LEU A 118 4.01 4.93 -8.43
CA LEU A 118 2.58 5.27 -8.34
C LEU A 118 1.69 4.09 -8.76
N ARG A 119 2.00 3.46 -9.88
CA ARG A 119 1.27 2.27 -10.35
C ARG A 119 1.35 1.12 -9.35
N THR A 120 2.52 0.86 -8.78
CA THR A 120 2.73 -0.20 -7.79
C THR A 120 1.82 -0.02 -6.57
N VAL A 121 1.70 1.21 -6.06
CA VAL A 121 0.83 1.51 -4.92
C VAL A 121 -0.65 1.40 -5.32
N LEU A 122 -1.05 1.98 -6.45
CA LEU A 122 -2.44 1.98 -6.93
C LEU A 122 -2.94 0.59 -7.35
N LEU A 123 -2.05 -0.37 -7.62
CA LEU A 123 -2.45 -1.77 -7.84
C LEU A 123 -2.93 -2.47 -6.57
N GLY A 124 -2.60 -1.95 -5.38
CA GLY A 124 -2.99 -2.54 -4.09
C GLY A 124 -4.45 -2.35 -3.71
N PHE A 125 -5.10 -1.31 -4.21
CA PHE A 125 -6.50 -0.97 -3.90
C PHE A 125 -7.13 -0.19 -5.06
N ARG A 126 -8.44 0.02 -5.00
CA ARG A 126 -9.15 0.90 -5.93
C ARG A 126 -9.37 2.26 -5.26
N LEU A 127 -8.97 3.34 -5.93
CA LEU A 127 -9.21 4.70 -5.45
C LEU A 127 -10.73 4.94 -5.31
N PRO A 128 -11.19 5.42 -4.15
CA PRO A 128 -12.55 5.93 -4.00
C PRO A 128 -12.77 7.16 -4.89
N GLY A 129 -14.04 7.45 -5.23
CA GLY A 129 -14.38 8.59 -6.08
C GLY A 129 -14.41 9.96 -5.37
N GLU A 130 -14.13 10.02 -4.08
CA GLU A 130 -14.17 11.23 -3.26
C GLU A 130 -12.82 11.94 -3.25
N GLY A 131 -12.77 13.21 -3.70
CA GLY A 131 -11.55 14.00 -3.85
C GLY A 131 -10.70 14.04 -2.57
N GLN A 132 -11.29 14.33 -1.41
CA GLN A 132 -10.56 14.42 -0.13
C GLN A 132 -9.89 13.10 0.28
N ILE A 133 -10.45 11.95 -0.13
CA ILE A 133 -9.83 10.65 0.12
C ILE A 133 -8.62 10.46 -0.80
N VAL A 134 -8.79 10.81 -2.07
CA VAL A 134 -7.70 10.76 -3.06
C VAL A 134 -6.55 11.67 -2.63
N ASP A 135 -6.86 12.90 -2.17
CA ASP A 135 -5.86 13.85 -1.65
C ASP A 135 -4.99 13.20 -0.58
N ARG A 136 -5.60 12.68 0.47
CA ARG A 136 -4.89 12.03 1.58
C ARG A 136 -4.06 10.83 1.15
N MET A 137 -4.57 10.03 0.20
CA MET A 137 -3.83 8.88 -0.31
C MET A 137 -2.60 9.31 -1.12
N MET A 138 -2.72 10.37 -1.91
CA MET A 138 -1.62 10.89 -2.72
C MET A 138 -0.61 11.67 -1.89
N GLU A 139 -1.03 12.39 -0.85
CA GLU A 139 -0.13 12.99 0.14
C GLU A 139 0.74 11.91 0.79
N CYS A 140 0.13 10.85 1.30
CA CYS A 140 0.85 9.73 1.91
C CYS A 140 1.81 9.03 0.92
N PHE A 141 1.41 8.88 -0.35
CA PHE A 141 2.30 8.37 -1.40
C PHE A 141 3.47 9.32 -1.64
N GLY A 142 3.23 10.63 -1.70
CA GLY A 142 4.27 11.64 -1.89
C GLY A 142 5.33 11.60 -0.79
N GLU A 143 4.89 11.54 0.48
CA GLU A 143 5.79 11.40 1.63
C GLU A 143 6.66 10.13 1.53
N LYS A 144 6.04 8.99 1.20
CA LYS A 144 6.75 7.73 1.05
C LYS A 144 7.74 7.74 -0.11
N PHE A 145 7.34 8.27 -1.27
CA PHE A 145 8.21 8.32 -2.45
C PHE A 145 9.46 9.15 -2.18
N VAL A 146 9.30 10.33 -1.56
CA VAL A 146 10.43 11.20 -1.20
C VAL A 146 11.31 10.57 -0.11
N ALA A 147 10.71 9.90 0.88
CA ALA A 147 11.47 9.20 1.92
C ALA A 147 12.35 8.06 1.37
N ASP A 148 11.84 7.33 0.37
CA ASP A 148 12.58 6.23 -0.26
C ASP A 148 13.62 6.72 -1.28
N ASN A 149 13.42 7.93 -1.85
CA ASN A 149 14.26 8.49 -2.89
C ASN A 149 14.78 9.89 -2.45
N PRO A 150 15.71 9.97 -1.50
CA PRO A 150 16.26 11.22 -1.04
C PRO A 150 17.07 11.91 -2.15
N LYS A 151 17.39 13.20 -1.94
CA LYS A 151 18.20 14.03 -2.86
C LYS A 151 19.41 13.26 -3.42
N GLY A 152 19.59 13.34 -4.73
CA GLY A 152 20.73 12.74 -5.42
C GLY A 152 20.54 11.26 -5.79
N SER A 153 19.35 10.69 -5.60
CA SER A 153 19.00 9.43 -6.25
C SER A 153 18.76 9.66 -7.75
N ASP A 154 19.09 8.68 -8.58
CA ASP A 154 18.90 8.75 -10.04
C ASP A 154 17.44 8.96 -10.46
N GLN A 155 16.50 8.76 -9.55
CA GLN A 155 15.05 8.82 -9.78
C GLN A 155 14.43 10.17 -9.39
N ILE A 156 15.14 10.99 -8.64
CA ILE A 156 14.74 12.36 -8.29
C ILE A 156 15.83 13.30 -8.80
N GLN A 157 15.61 13.86 -9.98
CA GLN A 157 16.42 14.95 -10.47
C GLN A 157 16.06 16.22 -9.72
N GLY A 158 16.95 16.63 -8.80
CA GLY A 158 16.74 17.81 -7.98
C GLY A 158 15.94 17.57 -6.70
N GLU A 159 15.51 18.64 -6.05
CA GLU A 159 14.71 18.60 -4.83
C GLU A 159 13.22 18.49 -5.16
N MET A 160 12.68 17.28 -5.24
CA MET A 160 11.23 17.11 -5.25
C MET A 160 10.70 17.09 -3.82
N SER A 161 9.76 17.96 -3.51
CA SER A 161 9.02 17.92 -2.26
C SER A 161 7.90 16.88 -2.32
N ALA A 162 7.40 16.43 -1.17
CA ALA A 162 6.23 15.56 -1.12
C ALA A 162 5.01 16.23 -1.79
N GLU A 163 4.87 17.55 -1.68
CA GLU A 163 3.85 18.33 -2.38
C GLU A 163 4.01 18.26 -3.91
N CYS A 164 5.24 18.36 -4.41
CA CYS A 164 5.50 18.19 -5.85
C CYS A 164 5.07 16.80 -6.33
N VAL A 165 5.42 15.74 -5.60
CA VAL A 165 5.04 14.37 -5.92
C VAL A 165 3.53 14.19 -5.85
N PHE A 166 2.85 14.78 -4.87
CA PHE A 166 1.40 14.81 -4.75
C PHE A 166 0.74 15.43 -5.99
N LEU A 167 1.14 16.65 -6.37
CA LEU A 167 0.59 17.35 -7.53
C LEU A 167 0.87 16.60 -8.84
N LEU A 168 2.07 16.04 -8.99
CA LEU A 168 2.44 15.23 -10.14
C LEU A 168 1.60 13.94 -10.24
N SER A 169 1.27 13.34 -9.10
CA SER A 169 0.38 12.16 -9.05
C SER A 169 -1.01 12.51 -9.60
N TYR A 170 -1.56 13.65 -9.23
CA TYR A 170 -2.83 14.15 -9.77
C TYR A 170 -2.76 14.42 -11.26
N ALA A 171 -1.74 15.14 -11.72
CA ALA A 171 -1.54 15.42 -13.15
C ALA A 171 -1.48 14.12 -13.97
N THR A 172 -0.73 13.13 -13.46
CA THR A 172 -0.60 11.80 -14.09
C THR A 172 -1.94 11.05 -14.15
N MET A 173 -2.72 11.08 -13.06
CA MET A 173 -4.05 10.44 -13.05
C MET A 173 -5.03 11.16 -13.97
N MET A 174 -4.99 12.49 -14.06
CA MET A 174 -5.81 13.28 -15.00
C MET A 174 -5.45 12.95 -16.45
N MET A 175 -4.15 12.89 -16.77
CA MET A 175 -3.67 12.48 -18.08
C MET A 175 -4.16 11.07 -18.43
N GLN A 176 -3.97 10.10 -17.54
CA GLN A 176 -4.42 8.73 -17.72
C GLN A 176 -5.94 8.65 -17.95
N THR A 177 -6.72 9.40 -17.18
CA THR A 177 -8.18 9.47 -17.34
C THR A 177 -8.55 10.09 -18.69
N SER A 178 -7.90 11.17 -19.08
CA SER A 178 -8.12 11.85 -20.37
C SER A 178 -7.84 10.91 -21.56
N LEU A 179 -6.79 10.11 -21.48
CA LEU A 179 -6.39 9.22 -22.58
C LEU A 179 -7.29 7.99 -22.72
N HIS A 180 -7.78 7.45 -21.60
CA HIS A 180 -8.46 6.14 -21.56
C HIS A 180 -9.96 6.21 -21.28
N ASN A 181 -10.50 7.36 -20.85
CA ASN A 181 -11.93 7.50 -20.65
C ASN A 181 -12.63 7.69 -21.99
N PRO A 182 -13.57 6.80 -22.39
CA PRO A 182 -14.31 6.94 -23.65
C PRO A 182 -15.07 8.28 -23.76
N ASN A 183 -15.54 8.82 -22.63
CA ASN A 183 -16.27 10.10 -22.60
C ASN A 183 -15.37 11.32 -22.81
N ALA A 184 -14.04 11.17 -22.63
CA ALA A 184 -13.05 12.21 -22.83
C ALA A 184 -12.45 12.21 -24.26
N ALA A 185 -12.96 11.39 -25.17
CA ALA A 185 -12.36 11.19 -26.52
C ALA A 185 -12.19 12.49 -27.32
N LYS A 186 -13.02 13.52 -27.08
CA LYS A 186 -12.97 14.83 -27.75
C LYS A 186 -12.02 15.84 -27.11
N SER A 187 -11.52 15.56 -25.90
CA SER A 187 -10.68 16.44 -25.08
C SER A 187 -9.49 15.71 -24.51
N ARG A 188 -8.84 14.88 -25.31
CA ARG A 188 -7.62 14.16 -24.90
C ARG A 188 -6.52 15.15 -24.63
N MET A 189 -5.90 15.00 -23.48
CA MET A 189 -4.74 15.80 -23.07
C MET A 189 -3.55 15.51 -24.00
N SER A 190 -2.96 16.55 -24.57
CA SER A 190 -1.72 16.44 -25.32
C SER A 190 -0.50 16.48 -24.38
N VAL A 191 0.68 16.18 -24.91
CA VAL A 191 1.95 16.31 -24.17
C VAL A 191 2.15 17.77 -23.75
N GLU A 192 1.83 18.72 -24.63
CA GLU A 192 1.94 20.16 -24.38
C GLU A 192 0.98 20.61 -23.26
N ASP A 193 -0.24 20.05 -23.20
CA ASP A 193 -1.20 20.34 -22.13
C ASP A 193 -0.71 19.78 -20.80
N PHE A 194 -0.16 18.57 -20.79
CA PHE A 194 0.44 17.99 -19.60
C PHE A 194 1.64 18.83 -19.13
N ALA A 195 2.56 19.20 -20.03
CA ALA A 195 3.71 20.04 -19.71
C ALA A 195 3.30 21.40 -19.12
N LYS A 196 2.22 22.03 -19.66
CA LYS A 196 1.64 23.25 -19.08
C LYS A 196 1.08 23.03 -17.68
N MET A 197 0.42 21.90 -17.44
CA MET A 197 -0.18 21.56 -16.15
C MET A 197 0.88 21.39 -15.06
N VAL A 198 2.02 20.77 -15.38
CA VAL A 198 3.11 20.51 -14.43
C VAL A 198 4.14 21.63 -14.39
N LYS A 199 3.94 22.72 -15.12
CA LYS A 199 4.85 23.87 -15.12
C LYS A 199 4.90 24.53 -13.75
N GLY A 200 6.11 24.67 -13.20
CA GLY A 200 6.32 25.28 -11.88
C GLY A 200 5.87 24.43 -10.69
N ILE A 201 5.53 23.17 -10.91
CA ILE A 201 4.99 22.27 -9.88
C ILE A 201 5.98 22.03 -8.72
N ASN A 202 7.27 22.15 -8.96
CA ASN A 202 8.30 21.94 -7.96
C ASN A 202 8.79 23.30 -7.37
N SER A 203 8.01 23.86 -6.45
CA SER A 203 8.34 25.16 -5.80
C SER A 203 8.65 26.26 -6.82
N GLN A 204 7.80 26.41 -7.83
CA GLN A 204 7.91 27.33 -8.98
C GLN A 204 9.07 26.99 -9.97
N LYS A 205 9.80 25.89 -9.75
CA LYS A 205 10.74 25.36 -10.73
C LYS A 205 10.02 24.33 -11.63
N ASN A 206 10.49 24.25 -12.87
CA ASN A 206 10.01 23.21 -13.79
C ASN A 206 10.67 21.87 -13.45
N LEU A 207 9.98 20.78 -13.74
CA LEU A 207 10.62 19.48 -13.82
C LEU A 207 11.58 19.45 -15.02
N GLU A 208 12.64 18.68 -14.92
CA GLU A 208 13.56 18.49 -16.04
C GLU A 208 12.81 17.87 -17.23
N PRO A 209 13.11 18.27 -18.49
CA PRO A 209 12.40 17.78 -19.68
C PRO A 209 12.38 16.25 -19.82
N GLU A 210 13.43 15.60 -19.33
CA GLU A 210 13.59 14.14 -19.35
C GLU A 210 12.63 13.41 -18.39
N PHE A 211 12.02 14.15 -17.46
CA PHE A 211 11.08 13.63 -16.49
C PHE A 211 9.61 13.72 -16.96
N ILE A 212 9.32 14.54 -17.97
CA ILE A 212 7.98 14.78 -18.54
C ILE A 212 7.79 13.93 -19.80
#